data_b1279428a0e3301f0b508530b986b0d5
#
_entry.id   b1279428a0e3301f0b508530b986b0d5
#
_cell.length_a   1.000
_cell.length_b   1.000
_cell.length_c   1.000
_cell.angle_alpha   90.00
_cell.angle_beta   90.00
_cell.angle_gamma   90.00
#
_symmetry.space_group_name_H-M   'P 1'
#
loop_
_entity.id
_entity.type
_entity.pdbx_description
1 polymer ?
#
loop_
_entity_poly.entity_id
_entity_poly.type
_entity_poly.pdbx_seq_one_letter_code
_entity_poly.pdbx_strand_id
1 'polypeptide(L)'
;SSSSINTASAHTREKAEDGGKLVGKTVNQMQSIAESVSQSDEVIQLLNNKSKQIGDILEVIQNIADQTNLLALNAAIEAARAGEHGRGFAIVADEVRKLAEKSSVSSSEISKLICEIQDDMSKTVKSMGHVNEEVQSGLVIANETKQNFTEILLSTNEIADQIKTMVETANGMSKGANEVSISVGQIAMTAQNNATSTQNVAASAEEQLASIEEISSAAGTLSQMAEELQGLIERFKV
;
A
#
# COMPACT_ATOMS: atom_id res chain seq x y z
N SER A 1 -14.77 -5.43 23.53
CA SER A 1 -14.76 -4.90 22.14
C SER A 1 -13.56 -4.00 21.87
N SER A 2 -13.35 -2.90 22.63
CA SER A 2 -12.22 -1.97 22.42
C SER A 2 -10.85 -2.64 22.60
N SER A 3 -10.70 -3.58 23.52
CA SER A 3 -9.46 -4.37 23.69
C SER A 3 -9.12 -5.20 22.45
N SER A 4 -10.12 -5.84 21.83
CA SER A 4 -9.92 -6.64 20.62
C SER A 4 -9.49 -5.78 19.43
N ILE A 5 -10.06 -4.56 19.29
CA ILE A 5 -9.70 -3.63 18.22
C ILE A 5 -8.28 -3.11 18.43
N ASN A 6 -7.90 -2.81 19.68
CA ASN A 6 -6.53 -2.36 20.00
C ASN A 6 -5.48 -3.44 19.66
N THR A 7 -5.76 -4.69 19.99
CA THR A 7 -4.90 -5.83 19.64
C THR A 7 -4.80 -5.99 18.11
N ALA A 8 -5.91 -5.89 17.38
CA ALA A 8 -5.92 -5.96 15.93
C ALA A 8 -5.14 -4.80 15.28
N SER A 9 -5.28 -3.57 15.80
CA SER A 9 -4.53 -2.40 15.33
C SER A 9 -3.02 -2.57 15.57
N ALA A 10 -2.62 -3.05 16.76
CA ALA A 10 -1.21 -3.33 17.05
C ALA A 10 -0.62 -4.37 16.09
N HIS A 11 -1.36 -5.44 15.82
CA HIS A 11 -0.94 -6.48 14.87
C HIS A 11 -0.85 -5.95 13.42
N THR A 12 -1.83 -5.12 13.00
CA THR A 12 -1.81 -4.50 11.67
C THR A 12 -0.61 -3.57 11.52
N ARG A 13 -0.29 -2.78 12.55
CA ARG A 13 0.90 -1.93 12.56
C ARG A 13 2.19 -2.73 12.41
N GLU A 14 2.36 -3.81 13.17
CA GLU A 14 3.52 -4.72 13.07
C GLU A 14 3.66 -5.27 11.63
N LYS A 15 2.55 -5.75 11.05
CA LYS A 15 2.55 -6.26 9.67
C LYS A 15 2.87 -5.19 8.63
N ALA A 16 2.38 -3.97 8.83
CA ALA A 16 2.68 -2.85 7.93
C ALA A 16 4.16 -2.42 8.03
N GLU A 17 4.73 -2.38 9.24
CA GLU A 17 6.17 -2.12 9.42
C GLU A 17 7.04 -3.19 8.74
N ASP A 18 6.71 -4.46 8.91
CA ASP A 18 7.44 -5.56 8.29
C ASP A 18 7.27 -5.56 6.77
N GLY A 19 6.06 -5.27 6.28
CA GLY A 19 5.80 -5.08 4.85
C GLY A 19 6.64 -3.94 4.27
N GLY A 20 6.68 -2.80 4.94
CA GLY A 20 7.50 -1.65 4.53
C GLY A 20 9.00 -1.96 4.50
N LYS A 21 9.52 -2.71 5.48
CA LYS A 21 10.92 -3.18 5.49
C LYS A 21 11.20 -4.14 4.32
N LEU A 22 10.29 -5.06 4.04
CA LEU A 22 10.43 -6.03 2.95
C LEU A 22 10.44 -5.33 1.59
N VAL A 23 9.55 -4.38 1.37
CA VAL A 23 9.52 -3.57 0.16
C VAL A 23 10.77 -2.71 0.02
N GLY A 24 11.29 -2.16 1.14
CA GLY A 24 12.59 -1.47 1.14
C GLY A 24 13.74 -2.35 0.64
N LYS A 25 13.76 -3.64 1.01
CA LYS A 25 14.73 -4.61 0.46
C LYS A 25 14.51 -4.85 -1.03
N THR A 26 13.25 -4.90 -1.48
CA THR A 26 12.91 -5.07 -2.91
C THR A 26 13.40 -3.88 -3.73
N VAL A 27 13.24 -2.64 -3.25
CA VAL A 27 13.80 -1.43 -3.90
C VAL A 27 15.31 -1.54 -4.06
N ASN A 28 16.03 -1.89 -2.98
CA ASN A 28 17.49 -2.05 -3.05
C ASN A 28 17.89 -3.16 -4.03
N GLN A 29 17.14 -4.27 -4.07
CA GLN A 29 17.41 -5.36 -5.01
C GLN A 29 17.18 -4.92 -6.46
N MET A 30 16.12 -4.16 -6.74
CA MET A 30 15.86 -3.61 -8.08
C MET A 30 16.97 -2.63 -8.51
N GLN A 31 17.49 -1.81 -7.61
CA GLN A 31 18.64 -0.96 -7.88
C GLN A 31 19.88 -1.75 -8.26
N SER A 32 20.20 -2.81 -7.51
CA SER A 32 21.33 -3.70 -7.83
C SER A 32 21.15 -4.40 -9.17
N ILE A 33 19.92 -4.75 -9.54
CA ILE A 33 19.63 -5.32 -10.87
C ILE A 33 19.85 -4.26 -11.96
N ALA A 34 19.39 -3.02 -11.76
CA ALA A 34 19.62 -1.92 -12.70
C ALA A 34 21.12 -1.68 -12.96
N GLU A 35 21.93 -1.67 -11.89
CA GLU A 35 23.38 -1.56 -12.02
C GLU A 35 24.00 -2.71 -12.80
N SER A 36 23.57 -3.95 -12.53
CA SER A 36 24.07 -5.14 -13.23
C SER A 36 23.68 -5.14 -14.72
N VAL A 37 22.49 -4.65 -15.05
CA VAL A 37 22.03 -4.48 -16.44
C VAL A 37 22.89 -3.44 -17.16
N SER A 38 23.16 -2.29 -16.51
CA SER A 38 24.02 -1.24 -17.05
C SER A 38 25.44 -1.76 -17.34
N GLN A 39 26.05 -2.49 -16.40
CA GLN A 39 27.35 -3.12 -16.60
C GLN A 39 27.36 -4.14 -17.75
N SER A 40 26.28 -4.91 -17.87
CA SER A 40 26.13 -5.87 -18.97
C SER A 40 26.06 -5.17 -20.33
N ASP A 41 25.34 -4.04 -20.41
CA ASP A 41 25.26 -3.24 -21.64
C ASP A 41 26.63 -2.69 -22.05
N GLU A 42 27.41 -2.19 -21.10
CA GLU A 42 28.79 -1.72 -21.37
C GLU A 42 29.69 -2.85 -21.94
N VAL A 43 29.59 -4.07 -21.37
CA VAL A 43 30.37 -5.23 -21.86
C VAL A 43 29.93 -5.61 -23.28
N ILE A 44 28.63 -5.61 -23.56
CA ILE A 44 28.11 -5.92 -24.88
C ILE A 44 28.57 -4.89 -25.92
N GLN A 45 28.55 -3.60 -25.57
CA GLN A 45 29.09 -2.55 -26.47
C GLN A 45 30.57 -2.71 -26.73
N LEU A 46 31.36 -3.08 -25.73
CA LEU A 46 32.79 -3.40 -25.91
C LEU A 46 33.00 -4.58 -26.84
N LEU A 47 32.22 -5.66 -26.67
CA LEU A 47 32.27 -6.84 -27.55
C LEU A 47 31.88 -6.50 -28.99
N ASN A 48 30.86 -5.65 -29.20
CA ASN A 48 30.47 -5.20 -30.52
C ASN A 48 31.61 -4.42 -31.21
N ASN A 49 32.29 -3.52 -30.51
CA ASN A 49 33.44 -2.79 -31.05
C ASN A 49 34.60 -3.74 -31.39
N LYS A 50 34.87 -4.74 -30.55
CA LYS A 50 35.91 -5.75 -30.85
C LYS A 50 35.57 -6.62 -32.06
N SER A 51 34.31 -7.02 -32.16
CA SER A 51 33.83 -7.81 -33.33
C SER A 51 33.95 -6.99 -34.64
N LYS A 52 33.70 -5.69 -34.58
CA LYS A 52 33.91 -4.80 -35.73
C LYS A 52 35.39 -4.76 -36.13
N GLN A 53 36.30 -4.58 -35.16
CA GLN A 53 37.74 -4.60 -35.41
C GLN A 53 38.23 -5.93 -36.02
N ILE A 54 37.67 -7.07 -35.57
CA ILE A 54 37.97 -8.39 -36.16
C ILE A 54 37.48 -8.43 -37.60
N GLY A 55 36.30 -7.88 -37.89
CA GLY A 55 35.80 -7.77 -39.27
C GLY A 55 36.74 -7.00 -40.18
N ASP A 56 37.24 -5.83 -39.71
CA ASP A 56 38.20 -5.02 -40.44
C ASP A 56 39.52 -5.78 -40.70
N ILE A 57 40.00 -6.56 -39.73
CA ILE A 57 41.20 -7.39 -39.88
C ILE A 57 40.99 -8.49 -40.91
N LEU A 58 39.81 -9.16 -40.92
CA LEU A 58 39.48 -10.20 -41.84
C LEU A 58 39.42 -9.67 -43.29
N GLU A 59 38.92 -8.46 -43.50
CA GLU A 59 38.95 -7.81 -44.82
C GLU A 59 40.39 -7.59 -45.32
N VAL A 60 41.30 -7.17 -44.42
CA VAL A 60 42.73 -7.06 -44.77
C VAL A 60 43.34 -8.42 -45.10
N ILE A 61 43.04 -9.49 -44.33
CA ILE A 61 43.54 -10.83 -44.59
C ILE A 61 43.01 -11.36 -45.93
N GLN A 62 41.72 -11.11 -46.23
CA GLN A 62 41.13 -11.46 -47.51
C GLN A 62 41.87 -10.77 -48.66
N ASN A 63 42.12 -9.48 -48.57
CA ASN A 63 42.86 -8.72 -49.57
C ASN A 63 44.30 -9.25 -49.76
N ILE A 64 45.01 -9.63 -48.68
CA ILE A 64 46.34 -10.23 -48.75
C ILE A 64 46.28 -11.60 -49.45
N ALA A 65 45.29 -12.43 -49.13
CA ALA A 65 45.10 -13.73 -49.78
C ALA A 65 44.86 -13.57 -51.30
N ASP A 66 44.01 -12.64 -51.69
CA ASP A 66 43.73 -12.37 -53.11
C ASP A 66 44.95 -11.83 -53.85
N GLN A 67 45.74 -10.92 -53.26
CA GLN A 67 47.02 -10.48 -53.82
C GLN A 67 48.03 -11.58 -53.89
N THR A 68 48.09 -12.44 -52.87
CA THR A 68 49.02 -13.59 -52.87
C THR A 68 48.66 -14.64 -53.97
N ASN A 69 47.39 -14.86 -54.19
CA ASN A 69 46.83 -15.69 -55.21
C ASN A 69 47.25 -15.20 -56.64
N LEU A 70 47.12 -13.87 -56.86
CA LEU A 70 47.50 -13.22 -58.10
C LEU A 70 49.05 -13.30 -58.33
N LEU A 71 49.86 -13.08 -57.28
CA LEU A 71 51.30 -13.16 -57.33
C LEU A 71 51.72 -14.59 -57.62
N ALA A 72 51.14 -15.57 -57.00
CA ALA A 72 51.39 -16.98 -57.23
C ALA A 72 51.00 -17.42 -58.66
N LEU A 73 49.91 -16.95 -59.20
CA LEU A 73 49.48 -17.18 -60.56
C LEU A 73 50.50 -16.61 -61.58
N ASN A 74 50.94 -15.38 -61.37
CA ASN A 74 51.94 -14.74 -62.21
C ASN A 74 53.30 -15.52 -62.16
N ALA A 75 53.70 -15.96 -60.93
CA ALA A 75 54.89 -16.79 -60.77
C ALA A 75 54.77 -18.17 -61.51
N ALA A 76 53.60 -18.79 -61.44
CA ALA A 76 53.34 -20.06 -62.17
C ALA A 76 53.38 -19.86 -63.66
N ILE A 77 52.86 -18.75 -64.18
CA ILE A 77 52.92 -18.40 -65.61
C ILE A 77 54.39 -18.23 -66.06
N GLU A 78 55.22 -17.50 -65.34
CA GLU A 78 56.59 -17.22 -65.66
C GLU A 78 57.46 -18.50 -65.52
N ALA A 79 57.16 -19.35 -64.52
CA ALA A 79 57.81 -20.67 -64.37
C ALA A 79 57.50 -21.61 -65.59
N ALA A 80 56.26 -21.59 -66.06
CA ALA A 80 55.86 -22.33 -67.29
C ALA A 80 56.60 -21.78 -68.53
N ARG A 81 56.85 -20.51 -68.60
CA ARG A 81 57.56 -19.84 -69.69
C ARG A 81 59.05 -20.18 -69.70
N ALA A 82 59.66 -20.49 -68.54
CA ALA A 82 61.08 -20.93 -68.44
C ALA A 82 61.30 -22.42 -68.81
N GLY A 83 60.27 -23.21 -69.19
CA GLY A 83 60.34 -24.58 -69.60
C GLY A 83 60.90 -25.51 -68.53
N GLU A 84 61.83 -26.40 -68.94
CA GLU A 84 62.44 -27.41 -68.05
C GLU A 84 63.16 -26.77 -66.82
N HIS A 85 63.70 -25.57 -66.96
CA HIS A 85 64.40 -24.85 -65.88
C HIS A 85 63.44 -24.26 -64.87
N GLY A 86 62.16 -24.11 -65.20
CA GLY A 86 61.13 -23.54 -64.30
C GLY A 86 60.34 -24.58 -63.50
N ARG A 87 60.47 -25.89 -63.70
CA ARG A 87 59.62 -26.97 -63.14
C ARG A 87 59.51 -26.91 -61.60
N GLY A 88 60.64 -26.69 -60.88
CA GLY A 88 60.63 -26.58 -59.41
C GLY A 88 59.89 -25.37 -58.96
N PHE A 89 60.01 -24.20 -59.60
CA PHE A 89 59.30 -22.98 -59.31
C PHE A 89 57.79 -23.07 -59.58
N ALA A 90 57.39 -23.76 -60.62
CA ALA A 90 55.97 -23.98 -60.92
C ALA A 90 55.24 -24.77 -59.85
N ILE A 91 55.88 -25.80 -59.25
CA ILE A 91 55.31 -26.56 -58.12
C ILE A 91 55.13 -25.69 -56.92
N VAL A 92 56.13 -24.87 -56.58
CA VAL A 92 56.03 -23.94 -55.40
C VAL A 92 54.97 -22.87 -55.64
N ALA A 93 54.89 -22.33 -56.87
CA ALA A 93 53.88 -21.33 -57.22
C ALA A 93 52.42 -21.88 -57.09
N ASP A 94 52.19 -23.12 -57.58
CA ASP A 94 50.87 -23.75 -57.48
C ASP A 94 50.51 -24.05 -55.98
N GLU A 95 51.49 -24.45 -55.15
CA GLU A 95 51.27 -24.68 -53.73
C GLU A 95 50.95 -23.37 -52.97
N VAL A 96 51.67 -22.28 -53.28
CA VAL A 96 51.36 -20.93 -52.71
C VAL A 96 49.98 -20.49 -53.19
N ARG A 97 49.60 -20.73 -54.43
CA ARG A 97 48.28 -20.42 -54.97
C ARG A 97 47.16 -21.13 -54.14
N LYS A 98 47.31 -22.45 -53.92
CA LYS A 98 46.39 -23.28 -53.16
C LYS A 98 46.28 -22.80 -51.74
N LEU A 99 47.39 -22.37 -51.08
CA LEU A 99 47.40 -21.83 -49.74
C LEU A 99 46.67 -20.49 -49.69
N ALA A 100 46.84 -19.63 -50.67
CA ALA A 100 46.15 -18.36 -50.81
C ALA A 100 44.61 -18.55 -50.96
N GLU A 101 44.19 -19.46 -51.85
CA GLU A 101 42.79 -19.86 -52.02
C GLU A 101 42.18 -20.36 -50.69
N LYS A 102 42.87 -21.27 -49.98
CA LYS A 102 42.42 -21.80 -48.70
C LYS A 102 42.31 -20.69 -47.62
N SER A 103 43.27 -19.75 -47.59
CA SER A 103 43.22 -18.60 -46.67
C SER A 103 42.06 -17.68 -46.98
N SER A 104 41.78 -17.40 -48.28
CA SER A 104 40.64 -16.60 -48.72
C SER A 104 39.31 -17.24 -48.30
N VAL A 105 39.12 -18.55 -48.53
CA VAL A 105 37.92 -19.26 -48.10
C VAL A 105 37.73 -19.23 -46.58
N SER A 106 38.80 -19.53 -45.82
CA SER A 106 38.73 -19.51 -44.36
C SER A 106 38.42 -18.11 -43.79
N SER A 107 39.00 -17.06 -44.38
CA SER A 107 38.72 -15.67 -43.98
C SER A 107 37.26 -15.29 -44.26
N SER A 108 36.70 -15.72 -45.39
CA SER A 108 35.30 -15.51 -45.73
C SER A 108 34.35 -16.24 -44.76
N GLU A 109 34.68 -17.49 -44.37
CA GLU A 109 33.88 -18.22 -43.37
C GLU A 109 33.92 -17.55 -42.02
N ILE A 110 35.08 -17.09 -41.56
CA ILE A 110 35.19 -16.35 -40.26
C ILE A 110 34.45 -15.01 -40.34
N SER A 111 34.53 -14.28 -41.48
CA SER A 111 33.81 -13.04 -41.69
C SER A 111 32.28 -13.23 -41.54
N LYS A 112 31.75 -14.33 -42.08
CA LYS A 112 30.34 -14.68 -41.88
C LYS A 112 29.99 -14.90 -40.41
N LEU A 113 30.82 -15.64 -39.66
CA LEU A 113 30.60 -15.83 -38.22
C LEU A 113 30.65 -14.52 -37.45
N ILE A 114 31.55 -13.60 -37.79
CA ILE A 114 31.62 -12.28 -37.19
C ILE A 114 30.36 -11.46 -37.45
N CYS A 115 29.80 -11.50 -38.64
CA CYS A 115 28.52 -10.87 -38.96
C CYS A 115 27.36 -11.46 -38.11
N GLU A 116 27.32 -12.79 -37.98
CA GLU A 116 26.32 -13.45 -37.12
C GLU A 116 26.45 -13.02 -35.64
N ILE A 117 27.70 -12.94 -35.13
CA ILE A 117 27.97 -12.42 -33.75
C ILE A 117 27.50 -10.98 -33.61
N GLN A 118 27.74 -10.09 -34.57
CA GLN A 118 27.28 -8.69 -34.52
C GLN A 118 25.76 -8.58 -34.53
N ASP A 119 25.07 -9.41 -35.32
CA ASP A 119 23.60 -9.46 -35.33
C ASP A 119 23.04 -9.94 -33.97
N ASP A 120 23.63 -10.98 -33.39
CA ASP A 120 23.23 -11.49 -32.07
C ASP A 120 23.50 -10.48 -30.95
N MET A 121 24.61 -9.72 -30.99
CA MET A 121 24.87 -8.60 -30.08
C MET A 121 23.83 -7.51 -30.22
N SER A 122 23.43 -7.13 -31.44
CA SER A 122 22.37 -6.15 -31.69
C SER A 122 21.04 -6.57 -31.08
N LYS A 123 20.68 -7.86 -31.21
CA LYS A 123 19.47 -8.42 -30.53
C LYS A 123 19.61 -8.36 -29.02
N THR A 124 20.80 -8.67 -28.48
CA THR A 124 21.06 -8.64 -27.04
C THR A 124 20.95 -7.23 -26.49
N VAL A 125 21.47 -6.20 -27.15
CA VAL A 125 21.31 -4.78 -26.75
C VAL A 125 19.83 -4.41 -26.66
N LYS A 126 19.02 -4.79 -27.66
CA LYS A 126 17.58 -4.54 -27.63
C LYS A 126 16.89 -5.23 -26.43
N SER A 127 17.28 -6.49 -26.17
CA SER A 127 16.74 -7.24 -25.03
C SER A 127 17.13 -6.60 -23.69
N MET A 128 18.36 -6.09 -23.54
CA MET A 128 18.82 -5.37 -22.34
C MET A 128 18.07 -4.05 -22.16
N GLY A 129 17.75 -3.34 -23.24
CA GLY A 129 16.87 -2.16 -23.19
C GLY A 129 15.52 -2.47 -22.58
N HIS A 130 14.87 -3.55 -23.02
CA HIS A 130 13.61 -4.01 -22.44
C HIS A 130 13.74 -4.40 -20.96
N VAL A 131 14.81 -5.13 -20.59
CA VAL A 131 15.04 -5.47 -19.18
C VAL A 131 15.20 -4.21 -18.33
N ASN A 132 15.89 -3.19 -18.82
CA ASN A 132 16.04 -1.92 -18.12
C ASN A 132 14.69 -1.21 -17.92
N GLU A 133 13.82 -1.18 -18.93
CA GLU A 133 12.47 -0.62 -18.82
C GLU A 133 11.64 -1.35 -17.76
N GLU A 134 11.66 -2.69 -17.73
CA GLU A 134 10.98 -3.51 -16.74
C GLU A 134 11.51 -3.26 -15.31
N VAL A 135 12.82 -3.11 -15.16
CA VAL A 135 13.44 -2.80 -13.85
C VAL A 135 13.03 -1.40 -13.37
N GLN A 136 13.01 -0.40 -14.25
CA GLN A 136 12.53 0.94 -13.89
C GLN A 136 11.05 0.93 -13.49
N SER A 137 10.21 0.22 -14.22
CA SER A 137 8.81 0.02 -13.87
C SER A 137 8.66 -0.67 -12.51
N GLY A 138 9.46 -1.71 -12.26
CA GLY A 138 9.48 -2.41 -10.97
C GLY A 138 9.90 -1.50 -9.81
N LEU A 139 10.86 -0.58 -10.01
CA LEU A 139 11.26 0.42 -9.02
C LEU A 139 10.12 1.38 -8.67
N VAL A 140 9.37 1.85 -9.67
CA VAL A 140 8.21 2.72 -9.45
C VAL A 140 7.17 2.00 -8.59
N ILE A 141 6.77 0.79 -9.00
CA ILE A 141 5.77 -0.02 -8.28
C ILE A 141 6.22 -0.31 -6.84
N ALA A 142 7.48 -0.64 -6.63
CA ALA A 142 8.03 -0.90 -5.30
C ALA A 142 8.00 0.36 -4.42
N ASN A 143 8.31 1.54 -4.96
CA ASN A 143 8.24 2.80 -4.21
C ASN A 143 6.81 3.18 -3.86
N GLU A 144 5.85 3.03 -4.79
CA GLU A 144 4.43 3.25 -4.51
C GLU A 144 3.93 2.29 -3.42
N THR A 145 4.32 1.02 -3.49
CA THR A 145 3.99 0.03 -2.47
C THR A 145 4.54 0.42 -1.09
N LYS A 146 5.77 0.94 -1.03
CA LYS A 146 6.38 1.44 0.21
C LYS A 146 5.58 2.61 0.79
N GLN A 147 5.10 3.51 -0.06
CA GLN A 147 4.26 4.64 0.36
C GLN A 147 2.95 4.13 0.95
N ASN A 148 2.29 3.17 0.30
CA ASN A 148 1.06 2.57 0.80
C ASN A 148 1.22 1.95 2.20
N PHE A 149 2.33 1.28 2.48
CA PHE A 149 2.62 0.78 3.83
C PHE A 149 2.78 1.91 4.85
N THR A 150 3.36 3.04 4.45
CA THR A 150 3.46 4.22 5.32
C THR A 150 2.08 4.80 5.63
N GLU A 151 1.19 4.87 4.65
CA GLU A 151 -0.19 5.33 4.82
C GLU A 151 -1.00 4.38 5.73
N ILE A 152 -0.80 3.07 5.60
CA ILE A 152 -1.40 2.07 6.51
C ILE A 152 -0.94 2.30 7.94
N LEU A 153 0.35 2.58 8.17
CA LEU A 153 0.89 2.89 9.50
C LEU A 153 0.25 4.14 10.10
N LEU A 154 0.12 5.21 9.33
CA LEU A 154 -0.54 6.45 9.77
C LEU A 154 -2.00 6.18 10.13
N SER A 155 -2.76 5.55 9.26
CA SER A 155 -4.17 5.21 9.49
C SER A 155 -4.37 4.30 10.72
N THR A 156 -3.46 3.36 10.94
CA THR A 156 -3.52 2.46 12.10
C THR A 156 -3.27 3.22 13.41
N ASN A 157 -2.37 4.21 13.42
CA ASN A 157 -2.15 5.07 14.58
C ASN A 157 -3.38 5.95 14.87
N GLU A 158 -4.01 6.52 13.85
CA GLU A 158 -5.26 7.27 14.00
C GLU A 158 -6.39 6.41 14.60
N ILE A 159 -6.52 5.15 14.16
CA ILE A 159 -7.47 4.20 14.73
C ILE A 159 -7.18 3.97 16.22
N ALA A 160 -5.92 3.83 16.63
CA ALA A 160 -5.56 3.65 18.03
C ALA A 160 -5.96 4.85 18.89
N ASP A 161 -5.78 6.07 18.40
CA ASP A 161 -6.20 7.29 19.09
C ASP A 161 -7.72 7.42 19.19
N GLN A 162 -8.45 7.06 18.11
CA GLN A 162 -9.92 7.03 18.12
C GLN A 162 -10.46 6.01 19.13
N ILE A 163 -9.83 4.84 19.25
CA ILE A 163 -10.21 3.83 20.25
C ILE A 163 -10.04 4.38 21.66
N LYS A 164 -8.97 5.10 21.95
CA LYS A 164 -8.74 5.73 23.24
C LYS A 164 -9.88 6.69 23.58
N THR A 165 -10.23 7.57 22.65
CA THR A 165 -11.35 8.52 22.81
C THR A 165 -12.68 7.80 23.01
N MET A 166 -12.91 6.70 22.29
CA MET A 166 -14.12 5.88 22.44
C MET A 166 -14.21 5.26 23.84
N VAL A 167 -13.12 4.76 24.41
CA VAL A 167 -13.06 4.21 25.76
C VAL A 167 -13.37 5.31 26.81
N GLU A 168 -12.80 6.49 26.66
CA GLU A 168 -13.06 7.63 27.54
C GLU A 168 -14.54 8.03 27.48
N THR A 169 -15.11 8.12 26.30
CA THR A 169 -16.54 8.42 26.08
C THR A 169 -17.45 7.36 26.68
N ALA A 170 -17.13 6.07 26.50
CA ALA A 170 -17.90 4.97 27.07
C ALA A 170 -17.87 5.00 28.61
N ASN A 171 -16.73 5.32 29.22
CA ASN A 171 -16.62 5.51 30.67
C ASN A 171 -17.46 6.70 31.17
N GLY A 172 -17.44 7.81 30.43
CA GLY A 172 -18.30 8.97 30.72
C GLY A 172 -19.78 8.62 30.64
N MET A 173 -20.18 7.87 29.61
CA MET A 173 -21.57 7.41 29.45
C MET A 173 -22.01 6.48 30.59
N SER A 174 -21.12 5.59 31.06
CA SER A 174 -21.38 4.70 32.18
C SER A 174 -21.62 5.49 33.49
N LYS A 175 -20.81 6.52 33.75
CA LYS A 175 -20.99 7.41 34.90
C LYS A 175 -22.32 8.17 34.79
N GLY A 176 -22.63 8.77 33.65
CA GLY A 176 -23.87 9.49 33.42
C GLY A 176 -25.10 8.57 33.56
N ALA A 177 -25.03 7.33 33.08
CA ALA A 177 -26.12 6.37 33.29
C ALA A 177 -26.36 6.04 34.77
N ASN A 178 -25.29 5.93 35.57
CA ASN A 178 -25.42 5.74 37.02
C ASN A 178 -26.04 6.96 37.72
N GLU A 179 -25.66 8.19 37.36
CA GLU A 179 -26.24 9.43 37.87
C GLU A 179 -27.75 9.54 37.55
N VAL A 180 -28.12 9.20 36.30
CA VAL A 180 -29.54 9.12 35.89
C VAL A 180 -30.29 8.08 36.72
N SER A 181 -29.70 6.90 36.98
CA SER A 181 -30.33 5.87 37.82
C SER A 181 -30.59 6.35 39.24
N ILE A 182 -29.63 7.07 39.87
CA ILE A 182 -29.78 7.66 41.19
C ILE A 182 -30.91 8.72 41.19
N SER A 183 -30.94 9.60 40.18
CA SER A 183 -31.96 10.63 40.04
C SER A 183 -33.36 10.05 39.86
N VAL A 184 -33.53 9.00 39.10
CA VAL A 184 -34.81 8.26 38.97
C VAL A 184 -35.25 7.67 40.30
N GLY A 185 -34.31 7.11 41.09
CA GLY A 185 -34.58 6.65 42.45
C GLY A 185 -35.09 7.75 43.38
N GLN A 186 -34.48 8.94 43.31
CA GLN A 186 -34.93 10.12 44.09
C GLN A 186 -36.32 10.61 43.65
N ILE A 187 -36.60 10.62 42.37
CA ILE A 187 -37.95 10.97 41.83
C ILE A 187 -39.00 9.98 42.35
N ALA A 188 -38.73 8.68 42.38
CA ALA A 188 -39.62 7.66 42.88
C ALA A 188 -39.92 7.89 44.41
N MET A 189 -38.89 8.19 45.20
CA MET A 189 -39.05 8.51 46.61
C MET A 189 -39.90 9.79 46.84
N THR A 190 -39.64 10.81 46.03
CA THR A 190 -40.42 12.08 46.09
C THR A 190 -41.89 11.84 45.71
N ALA A 191 -42.13 11.05 44.69
CA ALA A 191 -43.51 10.68 44.30
C ALA A 191 -44.24 9.90 45.41
N GLN A 192 -43.56 9.00 46.11
CA GLN A 192 -44.12 8.26 47.22
C GLN A 192 -44.46 9.21 48.42
N ASN A 193 -43.54 10.12 48.74
CA ASN A 193 -43.78 11.12 49.79
C ASN A 193 -44.95 12.05 49.43
N ASN A 194 -45.05 12.46 48.16
CA ASN A 194 -46.19 13.28 47.71
C ASN A 194 -47.53 12.51 47.81
N ALA A 195 -47.54 11.22 47.45
CA ALA A 195 -48.73 10.39 47.60
C ALA A 195 -49.19 10.30 49.09
N THR A 196 -48.23 10.08 50.00
CA THR A 196 -48.53 10.07 51.45
C THR A 196 -49.00 11.42 51.94
N SER A 197 -48.38 12.52 51.50
CA SER A 197 -48.81 13.88 51.83
C SER A 197 -50.23 14.20 51.34
N THR A 198 -50.56 13.77 50.16
CA THR A 198 -51.91 13.92 49.56
C THR A 198 -52.95 13.11 50.32
N GLN A 199 -52.63 11.90 50.81
CA GLN A 199 -53.52 11.15 51.69
C GLN A 199 -53.77 11.87 53.03
N ASN A 200 -52.73 12.45 53.65
CA ASN A 200 -52.84 13.22 54.86
C ASN A 200 -53.71 14.47 54.65
N VAL A 201 -53.54 15.17 53.53
CA VAL A 201 -54.40 16.31 53.16
C VAL A 201 -55.87 15.91 53.03
N ALA A 202 -56.13 14.78 52.36
CA ALA A 202 -57.48 14.25 52.21
C ALA A 202 -58.11 13.90 53.53
N ALA A 203 -57.38 13.21 54.43
CA ALA A 203 -57.89 12.94 55.82
C ALA A 203 -58.16 14.21 56.63
N SER A 204 -57.28 15.21 56.54
CA SER A 204 -57.50 16.50 57.20
C SER A 204 -58.71 17.25 56.60
N ALA A 205 -58.96 17.13 55.33
CA ALA A 205 -60.14 17.72 54.68
C ALA A 205 -61.46 17.02 55.15
N GLU A 206 -61.43 15.68 55.34
CA GLU A 206 -62.56 14.93 55.87
C GLU A 206 -62.85 15.36 57.38
N GLU A 207 -61.81 15.50 58.20
CA GLU A 207 -61.96 16.00 59.57
C GLU A 207 -62.51 17.41 59.58
N GLN A 208 -62.06 18.31 58.70
CA GLN A 208 -62.62 19.66 58.58
C GLN A 208 -64.11 19.66 58.18
N LEU A 209 -64.47 18.79 57.19
CA LEU A 209 -65.89 18.66 56.83
C LEU A 209 -66.75 18.22 58.01
N ALA A 210 -66.34 17.22 58.80
CA ALA A 210 -67.05 16.77 59.99
C ALA A 210 -67.16 17.91 61.02
N SER A 211 -66.10 18.70 61.26
CA SER A 211 -66.12 19.86 62.17
C SER A 211 -67.06 20.94 61.64
N ILE A 212 -67.17 21.20 60.35
CA ILE A 212 -68.10 22.16 59.74
C ILE A 212 -69.54 21.67 59.93
N GLU A 213 -69.83 20.37 59.77
CA GLU A 213 -71.15 19.82 60.07
C GLU A 213 -71.58 20.00 61.52
N GLU A 214 -70.66 19.74 62.47
CA GLU A 214 -70.89 19.98 63.91
C GLU A 214 -71.17 21.47 64.16
N ILE A 215 -70.37 22.38 63.60
CA ILE A 215 -70.57 23.83 63.75
C ILE A 215 -71.92 24.27 63.20
N SER A 216 -72.28 23.71 62.01
CA SER A 216 -73.57 24.00 61.35
C SER A 216 -74.75 23.53 62.23
N SER A 217 -74.65 22.36 62.81
CA SER A 217 -75.68 21.82 63.74
C SER A 217 -75.77 22.68 64.99
N ALA A 218 -74.66 23.05 65.60
CA ALA A 218 -74.63 23.97 66.79
C ALA A 218 -75.23 25.35 66.46
N ALA A 219 -74.91 25.90 65.27
CA ALA A 219 -75.50 27.19 64.84
C ALA A 219 -77.03 27.05 64.59
N GLY A 220 -77.49 25.94 64.06
CA GLY A 220 -78.94 25.66 63.94
C GLY A 220 -79.61 25.61 65.27
N THR A 221 -79.02 24.93 66.27
CA THR A 221 -79.55 24.87 67.68
C THR A 221 -79.53 26.22 68.32
N LEU A 222 -78.51 27.02 68.12
CA LEU A 222 -78.48 28.43 68.65
C LEU A 222 -79.56 29.32 68.00
N SER A 223 -79.81 29.14 66.70
CA SER A 223 -80.90 29.88 65.99
C SER A 223 -82.25 29.50 66.56
N GLN A 224 -82.51 28.22 66.81
CA GLN A 224 -83.73 27.76 67.43
C GLN A 224 -83.90 28.28 68.86
N MET A 225 -82.87 28.26 69.70
CA MET A 225 -82.91 28.87 71.06
C MET A 225 -83.15 30.37 70.99
N ALA A 226 -82.61 31.10 70.04
CA ALA A 226 -82.86 32.54 69.84
C ALA A 226 -84.35 32.81 69.48
N GLU A 227 -84.93 31.96 68.57
CA GLU A 227 -86.38 32.06 68.26
C GLU A 227 -87.25 31.73 69.44
N GLU A 228 -86.91 30.70 70.22
CA GLU A 228 -87.64 30.38 71.46
C GLU A 228 -87.53 31.49 72.47
N LEU A 229 -86.36 32.13 72.71
CA LEU A 229 -86.16 33.28 73.58
C LEU A 229 -86.96 34.49 73.10
N GLN A 230 -86.98 34.74 71.78
CA GLN A 230 -87.77 35.82 71.23
C GLN A 230 -89.25 35.58 71.47
N GLY A 231 -89.78 34.37 71.30
CA GLY A 231 -91.17 34.00 71.60
C GLY A 231 -91.51 34.12 73.08
N LEU A 232 -90.57 33.81 73.98
CA LEU A 232 -90.77 34.04 75.44
C LEU A 232 -90.83 35.52 75.79
N ILE A 233 -89.95 36.35 75.17
CA ILE A 233 -89.96 37.82 75.32
C ILE A 233 -91.28 38.44 74.83
N GLU A 234 -91.81 37.98 73.73
CA GLU A 234 -93.11 38.44 73.20
C GLU A 234 -94.28 38.12 74.14
N ARG A 235 -94.19 36.95 74.81
CA ARG A 235 -95.23 36.60 75.84
C ARG A 235 -95.17 37.41 77.11
N PHE A 236 -94.02 38.07 77.39
CA PHE A 236 -93.84 38.96 78.59
C PHE A 236 -94.18 40.44 78.33
N LYS A 237 -94.48 40.84 77.08
CA LYS A 237 -95.01 42.16 76.83
C LYS A 237 -96.53 42.13 77.08
N VAL A 238 -96.82 42.57 78.27
CA VAL A 238 -98.16 43.09 78.66
C VAL A 238 -98.12 44.56 78.57
#